data_2b14ecc405a5a82e6e3b9492d5635518
#
_entry.id   2b14ecc405a5a82e6e3b9492d5635518
#
_cell.length_a   1.000
_cell.length_b   1.000
_cell.length_c   1.000
_cell.angle_alpha   90.00
_cell.angle_beta   90.00
_cell.angle_gamma   90.00
#
_symmetry.space_group_name_H-M   'P 1'
#
loop_
_entity.id
_entity.type
_entity.pdbx_description
1 polymer ?
#
loop_
_entity_poly.entity_id
_entity_poly.type
_entity_poly.pdbx_seq_one_letter_code
_entity_poly.pdbx_strand_id
1 'polypeptide(L)'
;IRAKNWNGTSFDSAVDVVGSDLMPTGFIGPEIASKGDTVYLIFESLLHNNHIIYLKKSFDGGLTFSDTIRVSENSNTHKFAMPNVAVREDGNPVISYMECLPNWTDWKQTVKTSFDFGQTFSSPADVSALTPGEPCDCCQSTMVTNGNDDVFLLFRNNDNNVRNSYIAKSNDGGITFTSTQDLDDLNWVLNSCPTSSPVGAVNNDSIM
;
A
#
# COMPACT_ATOMS: atom_id res chain seq x y z
N ILE A 1 6.83 -16.45 0.00
CA ILE A 1 5.56 -16.11 0.70
C ILE A 1 4.60 -17.27 0.54
N ARG A 2 3.96 -17.67 1.62
CA ARG A 2 2.96 -18.75 1.62
C ARG A 2 1.65 -18.25 2.19
N ALA A 3 0.54 -18.72 1.63
CA ALA A 3 -0.81 -18.43 2.10
C ALA A 3 -1.50 -19.69 2.63
N LYS A 4 -2.45 -19.50 3.53
CA LYS A 4 -3.39 -20.54 4.00
C LYS A 4 -4.79 -19.95 4.06
N ASN A 5 -5.78 -20.69 3.58
CA ASN A 5 -7.17 -20.31 3.67
C ASN A 5 -7.83 -20.90 4.92
N TRP A 6 -8.73 -20.14 5.52
CA TRP A 6 -9.59 -20.62 6.59
C TRP A 6 -10.91 -21.12 6.00
N ASN A 7 -11.24 -22.39 6.21
CA ASN A 7 -12.42 -23.04 5.64
C ASN A 7 -13.66 -23.02 6.57
N GLY A 8 -13.60 -22.23 7.65
CA GLY A 8 -14.64 -22.16 8.67
C GLY A 8 -14.34 -22.98 9.94
N THR A 9 -13.45 -23.96 9.86
CA THR A 9 -13.08 -24.85 10.98
C THR A 9 -11.57 -24.99 11.18
N SER A 10 -10.80 -24.94 10.11
CA SER A 10 -9.34 -25.10 10.14
C SER A 10 -8.69 -24.35 8.98
N PHE A 11 -7.37 -24.16 9.06
CA PHE A 11 -6.58 -23.70 7.93
C PHE A 11 -6.27 -24.86 6.99
N ASP A 12 -6.45 -24.63 5.70
CA ASP A 12 -6.05 -25.54 4.64
C ASP A 12 -4.51 -25.70 4.56
N SER A 13 -4.04 -26.60 3.72
CA SER A 13 -2.62 -26.74 3.43
C SER A 13 -2.08 -25.43 2.84
N ALA A 14 -0.83 -25.09 3.20
CA ALA A 14 -0.23 -23.87 2.69
C ALA A 14 0.05 -23.95 1.18
N VAL A 15 -0.28 -22.87 0.48
CA VAL A 15 0.01 -22.67 -0.95
C VAL A 15 1.23 -21.75 -1.08
N ASP A 16 2.18 -22.10 -1.93
CA ASP A 16 3.31 -21.24 -2.25
C ASP A 16 2.86 -20.16 -3.25
N VAL A 17 2.82 -18.90 -2.78
CA VAL A 17 2.37 -17.75 -3.57
C VAL A 17 3.53 -17.06 -4.27
N VAL A 18 4.64 -16.85 -3.54
CA VAL A 18 5.85 -16.18 -4.07
C VAL A 18 7.06 -17.03 -3.71
N GLY A 19 7.77 -17.47 -4.74
CA GLY A 19 9.02 -18.21 -4.58
C GLY A 19 10.19 -17.34 -4.13
N SER A 20 11.28 -17.98 -3.76
CA SER A 20 12.52 -17.30 -3.36
C SER A 20 13.24 -16.62 -4.53
N ASP A 21 12.94 -17.01 -5.76
CA ASP A 21 13.46 -16.43 -6.99
C ASP A 21 13.08 -14.94 -7.16
N LEU A 22 11.95 -14.51 -6.59
CA LEU A 22 11.52 -13.11 -6.57
C LEU A 22 12.08 -12.30 -5.39
N MET A 23 12.89 -12.92 -4.52
CA MET A 23 13.56 -12.26 -3.39
C MET A 23 12.63 -11.30 -2.59
N PRO A 24 11.47 -11.77 -2.08
CA PRO A 24 10.60 -10.90 -1.30
C PRO A 24 11.34 -10.43 -0.04
N THR A 25 11.19 -9.14 0.29
CA THR A 25 11.83 -8.59 1.48
C THR A 25 11.05 -8.96 2.74
N GLY A 26 11.75 -9.04 3.87
CA GLY A 26 11.14 -9.28 5.17
C GLY A 26 11.05 -8.04 6.07
N PHE A 27 11.45 -6.86 5.58
CA PHE A 27 11.42 -5.64 6.38
C PHE A 27 10.00 -5.20 6.68
N ILE A 28 9.17 -5.10 5.62
CA ILE A 28 7.73 -4.99 5.72
C ILE A 28 7.16 -6.24 5.03
N GLY A 29 6.30 -6.96 5.73
CA GLY A 29 5.67 -8.17 5.19
C GLY A 29 4.81 -7.89 3.96
N PRO A 30 4.35 -8.95 3.28
CA PRO A 30 3.36 -8.80 2.24
C PRO A 30 2.03 -8.33 2.82
N GLU A 31 1.31 -7.51 2.07
CA GLU A 31 -0.05 -7.10 2.40
C GLU A 31 -1.06 -7.85 1.54
N ILE A 32 -2.24 -8.07 2.11
CA ILE A 32 -3.32 -8.80 1.45
C ILE A 32 -4.65 -8.07 1.67
N ALA A 33 -5.43 -7.98 0.60
CA ALA A 33 -6.79 -7.46 0.65
C ALA A 33 -7.71 -8.29 -0.24
N SER A 34 -8.99 -8.36 0.11
CA SER A 34 -9.95 -9.17 -0.63
C SER A 34 -11.35 -8.56 -0.68
N LYS A 35 -12.09 -8.91 -1.73
CA LYS A 35 -13.53 -8.66 -1.89
C LYS A 35 -14.15 -9.90 -2.51
N GLY A 36 -14.98 -10.63 -1.74
CA GLY A 36 -15.47 -11.95 -2.16
C GLY A 36 -14.31 -12.90 -2.45
N ASP A 37 -14.35 -13.59 -3.58
CA ASP A 37 -13.32 -14.53 -4.01
C ASP A 37 -12.11 -13.85 -4.68
N THR A 38 -12.17 -12.53 -4.91
CA THR A 38 -11.04 -11.78 -5.45
C THR A 38 -10.09 -11.41 -4.32
N VAL A 39 -8.85 -11.84 -4.43
CA VAL A 39 -7.78 -11.61 -3.43
C VAL A 39 -6.57 -10.99 -4.13
N TYR A 40 -6.00 -9.96 -3.54
CA TYR A 40 -4.76 -9.34 -3.97
C TYR A 40 -3.70 -9.49 -2.88
N LEU A 41 -2.52 -9.93 -3.28
CA LEU A 41 -1.34 -9.99 -2.43
C LEU A 41 -0.27 -9.10 -3.05
N ILE A 42 0.17 -8.10 -2.30
CA ILE A 42 1.22 -7.17 -2.72
C ILE A 42 2.47 -7.38 -1.87
N PHE A 43 3.64 -7.24 -2.48
CA PHE A 43 4.92 -7.40 -1.79
C PHE A 43 6.04 -6.60 -2.45
N GLU A 44 7.03 -6.29 -1.66
CA GLU A 44 8.29 -5.71 -2.11
C GLU A 44 9.30 -6.82 -2.43
N SER A 45 10.04 -6.64 -3.51
CA SER A 45 11.08 -7.56 -3.99
C SER A 45 12.43 -6.83 -4.09
N LEU A 46 13.51 -7.51 -3.72
CA LEU A 46 14.89 -7.04 -3.88
C LEU A 46 15.58 -7.59 -5.14
N LEU A 47 14.83 -7.98 -6.14
CA LEU A 47 15.38 -8.59 -7.34
C LEU A 47 16.38 -7.65 -8.04
N HIS A 48 17.61 -8.13 -8.27
CA HIS A 48 18.72 -7.38 -8.84
C HIS A 48 19.12 -6.11 -8.08
N ASN A 49 19.01 -6.12 -6.74
CA ASN A 49 19.23 -4.97 -5.87
C ASN A 49 18.29 -3.78 -6.15
N ASN A 50 17.23 -4.02 -6.89
CA ASN A 50 16.16 -3.07 -7.11
C ASN A 50 15.02 -3.37 -6.14
N HIS A 51 14.53 -2.34 -5.49
CA HIS A 51 13.31 -2.40 -4.71
C HIS A 51 12.12 -2.22 -5.64
N ILE A 52 11.31 -3.26 -5.82
CA ILE A 52 10.23 -3.33 -6.80
C ILE A 52 8.96 -3.77 -6.10
N ILE A 53 7.84 -3.14 -6.40
CA ILE A 53 6.53 -3.56 -5.91
C ILE A 53 5.85 -4.46 -6.94
N TYR A 54 5.46 -5.65 -6.48
CA TYR A 54 4.75 -6.65 -7.25
C TYR A 54 3.40 -6.99 -6.63
N LEU A 55 2.46 -7.35 -7.50
CA LEU A 55 1.13 -7.84 -7.17
C LEU A 55 0.95 -9.27 -7.70
N LYS A 56 0.27 -10.10 -6.94
CA LYS A 56 -0.38 -11.33 -7.38
C LYS A 56 -1.85 -11.27 -7.05
N LYS A 57 -2.69 -11.87 -7.89
CA LYS A 57 -4.13 -11.89 -7.72
C LYS A 57 -4.69 -13.30 -7.78
N SER A 58 -5.78 -13.51 -7.08
CA SER A 58 -6.58 -14.72 -7.09
C SER A 58 -8.03 -14.36 -7.36
N PHE A 59 -8.78 -15.27 -7.98
CA PHE A 59 -10.22 -15.17 -8.20
C PHE A 59 -10.98 -16.40 -7.64
N ASP A 60 -10.31 -17.18 -6.80
CA ASP A 60 -10.83 -18.40 -6.18
C ASP A 60 -10.63 -18.42 -4.66
N GLY A 61 -10.68 -17.23 -4.03
CA GLY A 61 -10.52 -17.08 -2.59
C GLY A 61 -9.08 -17.30 -2.10
N GLY A 62 -8.08 -17.20 -2.98
CA GLY A 62 -6.67 -17.40 -2.60
C GLY A 62 -6.18 -18.84 -2.69
N LEU A 63 -6.93 -19.72 -3.37
CA LEU A 63 -6.50 -21.11 -3.61
C LEU A 63 -5.41 -21.17 -4.68
N THR A 64 -5.52 -20.34 -5.72
CA THR A 64 -4.50 -20.18 -6.75
C THR A 64 -4.20 -18.71 -7.00
N PHE A 65 -2.99 -18.39 -7.43
CA PHE A 65 -2.56 -17.03 -7.72
C PHE A 65 -2.01 -16.90 -9.14
N SER A 66 -2.22 -15.75 -9.75
CA SER A 66 -1.74 -15.38 -11.06
C SER A 66 -0.21 -15.32 -11.14
N ASP A 67 0.31 -15.11 -12.35
CA ASP A 67 1.66 -14.62 -12.54
C ASP A 67 1.87 -13.27 -11.84
N THR A 68 3.12 -12.94 -11.60
CA THR A 68 3.51 -11.70 -10.92
C THR A 68 3.32 -10.50 -11.83
N ILE A 69 2.64 -9.47 -11.33
CA ILE A 69 2.38 -8.21 -12.03
C ILE A 69 3.21 -7.12 -11.37
N ARG A 70 3.99 -6.39 -12.14
CA ARG A 70 4.75 -5.24 -11.64
C ARG A 70 3.83 -4.04 -11.48
N VAL A 71 3.84 -3.42 -10.29
CA VAL A 71 3.05 -2.22 -9.97
C VAL A 71 3.88 -0.95 -10.06
N SER A 72 5.09 -0.97 -9.48
CA SER A 72 6.00 0.17 -9.52
C SER A 72 6.58 0.41 -10.90
N GLU A 73 7.02 1.64 -11.15
CA GLU A 73 7.65 2.01 -12.42
C GLU A 73 8.93 1.20 -12.69
N ASN A 74 9.27 1.02 -13.96
CA ASN A 74 10.55 0.43 -14.33
C ASN A 74 11.63 1.52 -14.30
N SER A 75 12.24 1.71 -13.16
CA SER A 75 13.20 2.78 -12.94
C SER A 75 14.49 2.25 -12.33
N ASN A 76 15.62 2.78 -12.82
CA ASN A 76 16.94 2.63 -12.17
C ASN A 76 17.28 3.85 -11.31
N THR A 77 16.43 4.86 -11.30
CA THR A 77 16.62 6.13 -10.60
C THR A 77 15.78 6.26 -9.34
N HIS A 78 14.92 5.28 -9.05
CA HIS A 78 14.07 5.26 -7.86
C HIS A 78 14.01 3.85 -7.27
N LYS A 79 13.75 3.80 -5.96
CA LYS A 79 13.43 2.61 -5.19
C LYS A 79 11.98 2.71 -4.71
N PHE A 80 11.35 1.55 -4.51
CA PHE A 80 9.95 1.45 -4.12
C PHE A 80 9.81 0.50 -2.94
N ALA A 81 9.14 0.95 -1.88
CA ALA A 81 9.06 0.22 -0.62
C ALA A 81 7.68 0.36 0.04
N MET A 82 7.43 -0.42 1.08
CA MET A 82 6.30 -0.31 1.99
C MET A 82 4.93 -0.31 1.28
N PRO A 83 4.64 -1.32 0.45
CA PRO A 83 3.37 -1.38 -0.25
C PRO A 83 2.19 -1.65 0.69
N ASN A 84 1.02 -1.10 0.35
CA ASN A 84 -0.25 -1.45 0.94
C ASN A 84 -1.32 -1.58 -0.16
N VAL A 85 -2.35 -2.38 0.07
CA VAL A 85 -3.42 -2.63 -0.89
C VAL A 85 -4.79 -2.56 -0.22
N ALA A 86 -5.73 -1.90 -0.88
CA ALA A 86 -7.15 -1.95 -0.57
C ALA A 86 -7.94 -2.39 -1.80
N VAL A 87 -9.17 -2.88 -1.59
CA VAL A 87 -10.05 -3.31 -2.68
C VAL A 87 -11.32 -2.47 -2.64
N ARG A 88 -11.67 -1.86 -3.76
CA ARG A 88 -12.90 -1.10 -3.93
C ARG A 88 -14.11 -2.02 -4.03
N GLU A 89 -15.31 -1.45 -3.94
CA GLU A 89 -16.57 -2.21 -3.99
C GLU A 89 -16.73 -2.99 -5.31
N ASP A 90 -16.19 -2.48 -6.42
CA ASP A 90 -16.17 -3.13 -7.74
C ASP A 90 -15.15 -4.27 -7.88
N GLY A 91 -14.40 -4.56 -6.81
CA GLY A 91 -13.37 -5.60 -6.80
C GLY A 91 -12.00 -5.17 -7.36
N ASN A 92 -11.84 -3.92 -7.76
CA ASN A 92 -10.57 -3.43 -8.29
C ASN A 92 -9.61 -2.96 -7.17
N PRO A 93 -8.30 -3.18 -7.31
CA PRO A 93 -7.34 -2.81 -6.29
C PRO A 93 -6.92 -1.34 -6.41
N VAL A 94 -6.70 -0.72 -5.26
CA VAL A 94 -5.96 0.53 -5.08
C VAL A 94 -4.72 0.20 -4.27
N ILE A 95 -3.58 0.71 -4.70
CA ILE A 95 -2.27 0.35 -4.15
C ILE A 95 -1.55 1.63 -3.75
N SER A 96 -1.00 1.66 -2.53
CA SER A 96 -0.03 2.66 -2.13
C SER A 96 1.35 2.04 -1.93
N TYR A 97 2.37 2.83 -2.11
CA TYR A 97 3.75 2.49 -1.80
C TYR A 97 4.56 3.77 -1.62
N MET A 98 5.71 3.63 -1.00
CA MET A 98 6.68 4.71 -0.93
C MET A 98 7.67 4.63 -2.10
N GLU A 99 8.05 5.79 -2.62
CA GLU A 99 9.05 5.96 -3.66
C GLU A 99 10.15 6.88 -3.14
N CYS A 100 11.41 6.61 -3.46
CA CYS A 100 12.54 7.46 -3.09
C CYS A 100 13.68 7.36 -4.09
N LEU A 101 14.65 8.26 -3.97
CA LEU A 101 15.91 8.19 -4.72
C LEU A 101 16.77 6.98 -4.27
N PRO A 102 17.74 6.53 -5.09
CA PRO A 102 18.56 5.35 -4.78
C PRO A 102 19.38 5.46 -3.48
N ASN A 103 19.65 6.66 -3.02
CA ASN A 103 20.35 6.96 -1.77
C ASN A 103 19.41 7.07 -0.55
N TRP A 104 18.14 6.68 -0.69
CA TRP A 104 17.10 6.71 0.35
C TRP A 104 16.73 8.11 0.84
N THR A 105 16.65 9.05 -0.06
CA THR A 105 16.18 10.42 0.17
C THR A 105 15.04 10.77 -0.78
N ASP A 106 14.40 11.92 -0.57
CA ASP A 106 13.28 12.41 -1.39
C ASP A 106 12.12 11.40 -1.42
N TRP A 107 11.63 11.05 -0.25
CA TRP A 107 10.55 10.10 -0.08
C TRP A 107 9.21 10.68 -0.49
N LYS A 108 8.42 9.87 -1.20
CA LYS A 108 7.05 10.20 -1.63
C LYS A 108 6.10 9.08 -1.26
N GLN A 109 4.90 9.45 -0.89
CA GLN A 109 3.79 8.51 -0.70
C GLN A 109 2.96 8.48 -1.97
N THR A 110 3.02 7.38 -2.70
CA THR A 110 2.46 7.23 -4.04
C THR A 110 1.25 6.31 -4.02
N VAL A 111 0.21 6.65 -4.79
CA VAL A 111 -0.97 5.81 -5.01
C VAL A 111 -1.15 5.51 -6.49
N LYS A 112 -1.55 4.29 -6.80
CA LYS A 112 -1.96 3.82 -8.14
C LYS A 112 -3.25 3.02 -8.04
N THR A 113 -4.14 3.20 -8.99
CA THR A 113 -5.44 2.52 -9.05
C THR A 113 -5.55 1.68 -10.32
N SER A 114 -6.16 0.53 -10.21
CA SER A 114 -6.57 -0.29 -11.35
C SER A 114 -8.08 -0.23 -11.56
N PHE A 115 -8.52 -0.40 -12.81
CA PHE A 115 -9.92 -0.52 -13.23
C PHE A 115 -10.16 -1.80 -14.05
N ASP A 116 -9.20 -2.70 -14.07
CA ASP A 116 -9.19 -3.93 -14.85
C ASP A 116 -8.65 -5.12 -14.04
N PHE A 117 -8.98 -5.13 -12.74
CA PHE A 117 -8.55 -6.16 -11.79
C PHE A 117 -7.02 -6.31 -11.71
N GLY A 118 -6.30 -5.18 -11.72
CA GLY A 118 -4.85 -5.16 -11.55
C GLY A 118 -4.07 -5.59 -12.80
N GLN A 119 -4.65 -5.54 -14.00
CA GLN A 119 -3.89 -5.77 -15.23
C GLN A 119 -3.08 -4.54 -15.61
N THR A 120 -3.69 -3.36 -15.49
CA THR A 120 -3.03 -2.07 -15.67
C THR A 120 -3.31 -1.13 -14.51
N PHE A 121 -2.48 -0.11 -14.36
CA PHE A 121 -2.59 0.88 -13.28
C PHE A 121 -2.57 2.29 -13.85
N SER A 122 -3.24 3.22 -13.15
CA SER A 122 -3.18 4.65 -13.41
C SER A 122 -1.75 5.20 -13.33
N SER A 123 -1.54 6.42 -13.82
CA SER A 123 -0.35 7.19 -13.46
C SER A 123 -0.24 7.33 -11.95
N PRO A 124 0.99 7.38 -11.39
CA PRO A 124 1.19 7.54 -9.96
C PRO A 124 0.71 8.92 -9.47
N ALA A 125 -0.01 8.95 -8.37
CA ALA A 125 -0.39 10.17 -7.65
C ALA A 125 0.53 10.32 -6.43
N ASP A 126 1.30 11.42 -6.37
CA ASP A 126 2.09 11.78 -5.18
C ASP A 126 1.19 12.47 -4.16
N VAL A 127 0.79 11.73 -3.13
CA VAL A 127 -0.10 12.22 -2.08
C VAL A 127 0.65 13.05 -1.03
N SER A 128 1.93 12.77 -0.83
CA SER A 128 2.77 13.51 0.13
C SER A 128 3.07 14.94 -0.30
N ALA A 129 2.93 15.26 -1.58
CA ALA A 129 3.02 16.65 -2.06
C ALA A 129 1.97 17.61 -1.43
N LEU A 130 0.96 17.05 -0.76
CA LEU A 130 -0.10 17.81 -0.08
C LEU A 130 0.18 18.05 1.42
N THR A 131 1.34 17.59 1.93
CA THR A 131 1.72 17.72 3.35
C THR A 131 3.05 18.45 3.49
N PRO A 132 3.33 19.09 4.65
CA PRO A 132 4.65 19.64 4.92
C PRO A 132 5.68 18.52 5.13
N GLY A 133 6.94 18.74 4.73
CA GLY A 133 8.02 17.77 4.90
C GLY A 133 7.91 16.56 3.97
N GLU A 134 8.33 15.39 4.45
CA GLU A 134 8.34 14.12 3.70
C GLU A 134 7.54 13.05 4.45
N PRO A 135 7.04 11.98 3.79
CA PRO A 135 6.49 10.83 4.52
C PRO A 135 7.58 10.18 5.37
N CYS A 136 7.16 9.66 6.53
CA CYS A 136 8.05 8.96 7.44
C CYS A 136 8.59 7.68 6.80
N ASP A 137 9.88 7.64 6.51
CA ASP A 137 10.60 6.61 5.75
C ASP A 137 10.61 5.20 6.36
N CYS A 138 10.00 5.04 7.51
CA CYS A 138 9.94 3.77 8.25
C CYS A 138 8.52 3.41 8.73
N CYS A 139 7.50 4.14 8.26
CA CYS A 139 6.12 3.96 8.68
C CYS A 139 5.26 3.63 7.45
N GLN A 140 4.78 2.39 7.38
CA GLN A 140 3.88 1.97 6.32
C GLN A 140 2.59 2.77 6.35
N SER A 141 2.04 3.11 5.19
CA SER A 141 0.70 3.70 5.09
C SER A 141 -0.39 2.63 5.21
N THR A 142 -1.59 3.06 5.55
CA THR A 142 -2.79 2.22 5.50
C THR A 142 -3.80 2.83 4.55
N MET A 143 -4.40 2.00 3.70
CA MET A 143 -5.46 2.40 2.79
C MET A 143 -6.77 1.78 3.18
N VAL A 144 -7.86 2.56 3.11
CA VAL A 144 -9.23 2.07 3.25
C VAL A 144 -10.10 2.66 2.14
N THR A 145 -11.12 1.91 1.74
CA THR A 145 -12.04 2.29 0.67
C THR A 145 -13.47 2.30 1.19
N ASN A 146 -14.31 3.20 0.66
CA ASN A 146 -15.74 3.23 0.90
C ASN A 146 -16.47 3.38 -0.44
N GLY A 147 -17.15 2.34 -0.87
CA GLY A 147 -17.71 2.26 -2.22
C GLY A 147 -16.61 2.15 -3.30
N ASN A 148 -16.87 2.73 -4.46
CA ASN A 148 -15.94 2.71 -5.59
C ASN A 148 -15.06 3.96 -5.68
N ASP A 149 -15.56 5.09 -5.20
CA ASP A 149 -14.96 6.39 -5.45
C ASP A 149 -14.16 6.92 -4.26
N ASP A 150 -14.63 6.67 -3.03
CA ASP A 150 -13.95 7.16 -1.84
C ASP A 150 -12.77 6.25 -1.45
N VAL A 151 -11.56 6.80 -1.55
CA VAL A 151 -10.31 6.17 -1.12
C VAL A 151 -9.63 7.07 -0.10
N PHE A 152 -9.23 6.48 1.01
CA PHE A 152 -8.53 7.18 2.09
C PHE A 152 -7.16 6.57 2.29
N LEU A 153 -6.15 7.42 2.34
CA LEU A 153 -4.79 7.05 2.65
C LEU A 153 -4.39 7.68 3.98
N LEU A 154 -4.04 6.85 4.94
CA LEU A 154 -3.50 7.28 6.23
C LEU A 154 -1.99 7.02 6.23
N PHE A 155 -1.20 8.03 6.53
CA PHE A 155 0.25 7.92 6.58
C PHE A 155 0.85 8.86 7.61
N ARG A 156 2.03 8.52 8.10
CA ARG A 156 2.80 9.38 8.98
C ARG A 156 3.74 10.25 8.17
N ASN A 157 3.81 11.51 8.55
CA ASN A 157 4.75 12.46 7.96
C ASN A 157 5.97 12.71 8.87
N ASN A 158 6.96 13.39 8.34
CA ASN A 158 8.13 13.88 9.04
C ASN A 158 8.47 15.30 8.54
N ASP A 159 8.06 16.28 9.33
CA ASP A 159 8.44 17.67 9.10
C ASP A 159 9.36 18.14 10.24
N ASN A 160 10.68 18.15 9.99
CA ASN A 160 11.68 18.54 11.00
C ASN A 160 11.53 17.81 12.34
N ASN A 161 11.31 16.48 12.28
CA ASN A 161 11.01 15.57 13.41
C ASN A 161 9.64 15.74 14.06
N VAL A 162 8.74 16.55 13.52
CA VAL A 162 7.31 16.46 13.82
C VAL A 162 6.75 15.26 13.07
N ARG A 163 6.21 14.28 13.80
CA ARG A 163 5.82 12.96 13.29
C ARG A 163 4.29 12.77 13.31
N ASN A 164 3.56 13.74 12.79
CA ASN A 164 2.10 13.70 12.77
C ASN A 164 1.55 12.69 11.74
N SER A 165 0.38 12.17 12.03
CA SER A 165 -0.39 11.30 11.13
C SER A 165 -1.32 12.16 10.26
N TYR A 166 -1.39 11.84 8.99
CA TYR A 166 -2.25 12.53 8.03
C TYR A 166 -3.23 11.55 7.39
N ILE A 167 -4.40 12.06 7.04
CA ILE A 167 -5.33 11.40 6.15
C ILE A 167 -5.48 12.20 4.88
N ALA A 168 -5.42 11.52 3.74
CA ALA A 168 -5.76 12.08 2.44
C ALA A 168 -7.01 11.40 1.90
N LYS A 169 -7.88 12.15 1.21
CA LYS A 169 -9.08 11.62 0.58
C LYS A 169 -9.04 11.82 -0.93
N SER A 170 -9.43 10.77 -1.65
CA SER A 170 -9.82 10.78 -3.06
C SER A 170 -11.31 10.51 -3.17
N ASN A 171 -11.97 11.13 -4.16
CA ASN A 171 -13.38 10.88 -4.50
C ASN A 171 -13.55 10.35 -5.93
N ASP A 172 -12.48 9.87 -6.53
CA ASP A 172 -12.44 9.36 -7.91
C ASP A 172 -11.73 7.99 -8.01
N GLY A 173 -11.85 7.20 -6.94
CA GLY A 173 -11.31 5.86 -6.87
C GLY A 173 -9.79 5.81 -6.67
N GLY A 174 -9.17 6.87 -6.16
CA GLY A 174 -7.73 6.92 -5.89
C GLY A 174 -6.90 7.45 -7.05
N ILE A 175 -7.51 8.08 -8.06
CA ILE A 175 -6.78 8.68 -9.19
C ILE A 175 -6.16 10.02 -8.78
N THR A 176 -6.94 10.86 -8.07
CA THR A 176 -6.48 12.16 -7.58
C THR A 176 -6.75 12.34 -6.10
N PHE A 177 -5.85 13.06 -5.44
CA PHE A 177 -5.99 13.52 -4.06
C PHE A 177 -5.80 15.04 -4.07
N THR A 178 -6.72 15.76 -3.43
CA THR A 178 -6.75 17.24 -3.50
C THR A 178 -6.49 17.91 -2.16
N SER A 179 -6.57 17.18 -1.06
CA SER A 179 -6.34 17.68 0.29
C SER A 179 -5.89 16.60 1.24
N THR A 180 -5.22 17.02 2.29
CA THR A 180 -4.88 16.21 3.46
C THR A 180 -5.37 16.89 4.72
N GLN A 181 -5.58 16.11 5.76
CA GLN A 181 -5.87 16.59 7.10
C GLN A 181 -4.87 16.00 8.10
N ASP A 182 -4.29 16.85 8.94
CA ASP A 182 -3.53 16.43 10.12
C ASP A 182 -4.49 15.83 11.15
N LEU A 183 -4.19 14.65 11.65
CA LEU A 183 -5.02 13.91 12.62
C LEU A 183 -4.55 14.09 14.05
N ASP A 184 -3.36 14.65 14.26
CA ASP A 184 -2.78 14.80 15.59
C ASP A 184 -3.08 16.21 16.15
N ASP A 185 -3.72 16.28 17.31
CA ASP A 185 -4.00 17.54 18.01
C ASP A 185 -2.75 18.20 18.60
N LEU A 186 -1.70 17.40 18.82
CA LEU A 186 -0.42 17.82 19.39
C LEU A 186 0.71 17.39 18.44
N ASN A 187 1.62 18.32 18.19
CA ASN A 187 2.81 17.99 17.39
C ASN A 187 3.69 16.98 18.14
N TRP A 188 3.77 15.78 17.63
CA TRP A 188 4.63 14.75 18.19
C TRP A 188 6.06 14.90 17.68
N VAL A 189 6.92 15.51 18.49
CA VAL A 189 8.33 15.70 18.15
C VAL A 189 9.13 14.48 18.56
N LEU A 190 9.70 13.76 17.59
CA LEU A 190 10.52 12.57 17.82
C LEU A 190 11.71 12.53 16.85
N ASN A 191 12.92 12.70 17.39
CA ASN A 191 14.17 12.60 16.62
C ASN A 191 14.64 11.13 16.49
N SER A 192 13.76 10.28 15.99
CA SER A 192 14.05 8.88 15.64
C SER A 192 12.94 8.32 14.77
N CYS A 193 13.15 7.10 14.25
CA CYS A 193 12.12 6.38 13.53
C CYS A 193 11.12 5.75 14.51
N PRO A 194 9.81 6.10 14.48
CA PRO A 194 8.82 5.50 15.36
C PRO A 194 8.42 4.07 14.96
N THR A 195 8.63 3.68 13.70
CA THR A 195 8.17 2.38 13.14
C THR A 195 6.72 2.05 13.47
N SER A 196 5.88 3.07 13.55
CA SER A 196 4.46 2.93 13.88
C SER A 196 3.61 3.65 12.83
N SER A 197 2.71 2.90 12.22
CA SER A 197 1.81 3.37 11.17
C SER A 197 0.47 3.76 11.75
N PRO A 198 -0.22 4.79 11.22
CA PRO A 198 -1.63 4.96 11.48
C PRO A 198 -2.41 3.79 10.87
N VAL A 199 -3.49 3.39 11.52
CA VAL A 199 -4.41 2.36 11.02
C VAL A 199 -5.79 2.97 10.96
N GLY A 200 -6.52 2.69 9.88
CA GLY A 200 -7.88 3.19 9.70
C GLY A 200 -8.86 2.06 9.40
N ALA A 201 -10.11 2.31 9.73
CA ALA A 201 -11.24 1.47 9.36
C ALA A 201 -12.41 2.34 8.90
N VAL A 202 -13.20 1.83 7.97
CA VAL A 202 -14.43 2.47 7.50
C VAL A 202 -15.63 1.71 8.04
N ASN A 203 -16.61 2.45 8.58
CA ASN A 203 -17.91 1.94 8.95
C ASN A 203 -18.98 2.86 8.37
N ASN A 204 -19.61 2.46 7.28
CA ASN A 204 -20.54 3.28 6.48
C ASN A 204 -19.90 4.63 6.11
N ASP A 205 -20.43 5.73 6.65
CA ASP A 205 -19.97 7.10 6.33
C ASP A 205 -18.89 7.62 7.30
N SER A 206 -18.40 6.77 8.19
CA SER A 206 -17.42 7.16 9.22
C SER A 206 -16.09 6.45 9.00
N ILE A 207 -14.99 7.21 9.18
CA ILE A 207 -13.63 6.68 9.22
C ILE A 207 -13.10 6.84 10.64
N MET A 208 -12.50 5.80 11.12
CA MET A 208 -11.86 5.75 12.45
C MET A 208 -10.39 5.39 12.30
#